data_16ebc209cc68e9c9c45974b2da276062
#
_entry.id   16ebc209cc68e9c9c45974b2da276062
#
_cell.length_a   1.000
_cell.length_b   1.000
_cell.length_c   1.000
_cell.angle_alpha   90.00
_cell.angle_beta   90.00
_cell.angle_gamma   90.00
#
_symmetry.space_group_name_H-M   'P 1'
#
loop_
_entity.id
_entity.type
_entity.pdbx_description
1 polymer ?
#
loop_
_entity_poly.entity_id
_entity_poly.type
_entity_poly.pdbx_seq_one_letter_code
_entity_poly.pdbx_strand_id
1 'polypeptide(L)'
;MRLVIQRVTRAAVSVDGQLISEIGRGLCVLVGICREDTDDDIDYGVRKLLNLRFFDNSENEKRWDKSVKDRQFEILCVSQFTLHAIMKGNKLDFHRSMAPNESSTFYERFLDKLRSSYVADKVKDGKFGAYMNVQIENDGPVTINLDSKVKE
;
A
#
# COMPACT_ATOMS: atom_id res chain seq x y z
N MET A 1 -11.22 -1.23 -3.82
CA MET A 1 -9.76 -1.03 -3.67
C MET A 1 -9.17 -2.20 -2.91
N ARG A 2 -8.05 -2.72 -3.39
CA ARG A 2 -7.32 -3.78 -2.70
C ARG A 2 -5.95 -3.28 -2.30
N LEU A 3 -5.57 -3.56 -1.07
CA LEU A 3 -4.24 -3.27 -0.55
C LEU A 3 -3.59 -4.58 -0.16
N VAL A 4 -2.34 -4.78 -0.60
CA VAL A 4 -1.48 -5.83 -0.06
C VAL A 4 -0.46 -5.14 0.82
N ILE A 5 -0.55 -5.38 2.12
CA ILE A 5 0.21 -4.67 3.14
C ILE A 5 1.25 -5.62 3.71
N GLN A 6 2.52 -5.25 3.61
CA GLN A 6 3.62 -6.03 4.15
C GLN A 6 4.37 -5.22 5.20
N ARG A 7 4.54 -5.82 6.38
CA ARG A 7 5.40 -5.25 7.41
C ARG A 7 6.85 -5.45 6.98
N VAL A 8 7.64 -4.37 7.02
CA VAL A 8 9.01 -4.39 6.50
C VAL A 8 10.01 -3.82 7.50
N THR A 9 11.24 -4.30 7.43
CA THR A 9 12.41 -3.64 8.03
C THR A 9 12.96 -2.60 7.09
N ARG A 10 12.80 -2.80 5.78
CA ARG A 10 13.22 -1.88 4.72
C ARG A 10 12.44 -2.20 3.45
N ALA A 11 12.16 -1.18 2.66
CA ALA A 11 11.64 -1.33 1.31
C ALA A 11 12.15 -0.20 0.42
N ALA A 12 12.28 -0.47 -0.88
CA ALA A 12 12.79 0.51 -1.83
C ALA A 12 12.20 0.28 -3.22
N VAL A 13 12.07 1.35 -3.98
CA VAL A 13 11.67 1.31 -5.39
C VAL A 13 12.77 1.89 -6.24
N SER A 14 13.16 1.18 -7.29
CA SER A 14 14.05 1.70 -8.32
C SER A 14 13.43 1.56 -9.71
N VAL A 15 13.81 2.47 -10.60
CA VAL A 15 13.40 2.49 -12.02
C VAL A 15 14.65 2.70 -12.85
N ASP A 16 14.89 1.83 -13.82
CA ASP A 16 16.08 1.86 -14.69
C ASP A 16 17.40 1.94 -13.88
N GLY A 17 17.47 1.20 -12.78
CA GLY A 17 18.63 1.15 -11.89
C GLY A 17 18.80 2.36 -10.96
N GLN A 18 17.87 3.32 -11.00
CA GLN A 18 17.92 4.51 -10.15
C GLN A 18 16.93 4.39 -8.99
N LEU A 19 17.40 4.68 -7.78
CA LEU A 19 16.56 4.71 -6.60
C LEU A 19 15.54 5.85 -6.68
N ILE A 20 14.25 5.50 -6.60
CA ILE A 20 13.14 6.46 -6.59
C ILE A 20 12.78 6.85 -5.16
N SER A 21 12.58 5.86 -4.29
CA SER A 21 12.27 6.07 -2.88
C SER A 21 12.65 4.87 -2.04
N GLU A 22 12.81 5.10 -0.76
CA GLU A 22 13.23 4.09 0.20
C GLU A 22 12.63 4.42 1.57
N ILE A 23 12.27 3.37 2.30
CA ILE A 23 11.84 3.47 3.69
C ILE A 23 12.63 2.51 4.57
N GLY A 24 12.73 2.84 5.86
CA GLY A 24 13.15 1.92 6.91
C GLY A 24 11.97 1.08 7.39
N ARG A 25 11.92 0.83 8.70
CA ARG A 25 10.83 0.05 9.29
C ARG A 25 9.47 0.70 9.04
N GLY A 26 8.51 -0.15 8.68
CA GLY A 26 7.17 0.32 8.41
C GLY A 26 6.36 -0.65 7.56
N LEU A 27 5.62 -0.10 6.62
CA LEU A 27 4.73 -0.86 5.74
C LEU A 27 5.05 -0.58 4.28
N CYS A 28 5.16 -1.64 3.49
CA CYS A 28 5.13 -1.57 2.03
C CYS A 28 3.73 -1.97 1.56
N VAL A 29 3.08 -1.11 0.78
CA VAL A 29 1.68 -1.25 0.41
C VAL A 29 1.53 -1.26 -1.10
N LEU A 30 1.09 -2.38 -1.66
CA LEU A 30 0.66 -2.45 -3.05
C LEU A 30 -0.79 -2.01 -3.13
N VAL A 31 -1.09 -1.05 -3.99
CA VAL A 31 -2.41 -0.41 -4.10
C VAL A 31 -3.05 -0.73 -5.44
N GLY A 32 -4.10 -1.55 -5.42
CA GLY A 32 -4.90 -1.89 -6.59
C GLY A 32 -6.22 -1.14 -6.61
N ILE A 33 -6.47 -0.40 -7.67
CA ILE A 33 -7.66 0.43 -7.82
C ILE A 33 -8.61 -0.22 -8.84
N CYS A 34 -9.84 -0.48 -8.39
CA CYS A 34 -10.92 -1.03 -9.20
C CYS A 34 -11.69 0.10 -9.86
N ARG A 35 -12.22 -0.13 -11.06
CA ARG A 35 -13.03 0.86 -11.79
C ARG A 35 -14.26 1.34 -11.03
N GLU A 36 -14.72 0.58 -10.02
CA GLU A 36 -15.88 0.92 -9.21
C GLU A 36 -15.52 1.62 -7.88
N ASP A 37 -14.25 1.90 -7.65
CA ASP A 37 -13.81 2.54 -6.42
C ASP A 37 -14.22 4.01 -6.37
N THR A 38 -14.55 4.45 -5.17
CA THR A 38 -14.96 5.82 -4.86
C THR A 38 -14.14 6.38 -3.70
N ASP A 39 -14.37 7.62 -3.32
CA ASP A 39 -13.71 8.24 -2.17
C ASP A 39 -13.95 7.48 -0.86
N ASP A 40 -15.07 6.77 -0.72
CA ASP A 40 -15.32 5.92 0.45
C ASP A 40 -14.29 4.78 0.55
N ASP A 41 -13.85 4.25 -0.58
CA ASP A 41 -12.80 3.23 -0.61
C ASP A 41 -11.45 3.80 -0.18
N ILE A 42 -11.15 5.03 -0.59
CA ILE A 42 -9.95 5.75 -0.13
C ILE A 42 -10.00 5.93 1.38
N ASP A 43 -11.09 6.46 1.90
CA ASP A 43 -11.24 6.73 3.35
C ASP A 43 -11.09 5.46 4.17
N TYR A 44 -11.70 4.38 3.71
CA TYR A 44 -11.60 3.07 4.37
C TYR A 44 -10.16 2.56 4.35
N GLY A 45 -9.51 2.57 3.20
CA GLY A 45 -8.14 2.08 3.03
C GLY A 45 -7.15 2.87 3.89
N VAL A 46 -7.23 4.19 3.86
CA VAL A 46 -6.35 5.07 4.64
C VAL A 46 -6.55 4.84 6.15
N ARG A 47 -7.80 4.80 6.59
CA ARG A 47 -8.12 4.59 8.00
C ARG A 47 -7.58 3.25 8.50
N LYS A 48 -7.79 2.18 7.73
CA LYS A 48 -7.30 0.84 8.09
C LYS A 48 -5.77 0.80 8.09
N LEU A 49 -5.14 1.33 7.05
CA LEU A 49 -3.68 1.33 6.92
C LEU A 49 -3.01 2.01 8.11
N LEU A 50 -3.56 3.12 8.59
CA LEU A 50 -2.98 3.89 9.68
C LEU A 50 -3.27 3.31 11.08
N ASN A 51 -4.33 2.51 11.24
CA ASN A 51 -4.80 2.09 12.56
C ASN A 51 -4.70 0.59 12.82
N LEU A 52 -4.51 -0.25 11.80
CA LEU A 52 -4.30 -1.67 12.03
C LEU A 52 -3.02 -1.93 12.82
N ARG A 53 -3.10 -2.85 13.76
CA ARG A 53 -2.03 -3.10 14.73
C ARG A 53 -1.08 -4.17 14.22
N PHE A 54 -0.12 -3.77 13.38
CA PHE A 54 0.87 -4.65 12.77
C PHE A 54 2.11 -4.88 13.63
N PHE A 55 2.36 -4.02 14.61
CA PHE A 55 3.65 -3.92 15.29
C PHE A 55 3.56 -4.27 16.76
N ASP A 56 4.71 -4.70 17.28
CA ASP A 56 4.87 -4.98 18.69
C ASP A 56 4.90 -3.68 19.49
N ASN A 57 4.46 -3.78 20.75
CA ASN A 57 4.67 -2.73 21.74
C ASN A 57 6.14 -2.80 22.19
N SER A 58 6.89 -1.72 22.02
CA SER A 58 8.32 -1.67 22.37
C SER A 58 8.58 -1.71 23.88
N GLU A 59 7.58 -1.41 24.70
CA GLU A 59 7.73 -1.36 26.16
C GLU A 59 7.50 -2.71 26.84
N ASN A 60 6.49 -3.48 26.35
CA ASN A 60 6.10 -4.75 27.00
C ASN A 60 6.18 -5.95 26.06
N GLU A 61 6.71 -5.77 24.85
CA GLU A 61 6.89 -6.82 23.82
C GLU A 61 5.58 -7.49 23.37
N LYS A 62 4.42 -6.92 23.69
CA LYS A 62 3.14 -7.44 23.24
C LYS A 62 3.04 -7.32 21.73
N ARG A 63 2.77 -8.44 21.06
CA ARG A 63 2.62 -8.51 19.60
C ARG A 63 1.26 -7.98 19.16
N TRP A 64 1.18 -7.51 17.91
CA TRP A 64 -0.05 -7.04 17.29
C TRP A 64 -0.75 -5.95 18.11
N ASP A 65 0.03 -5.04 18.65
CA ASP A 65 -0.43 -4.05 19.62
C ASP A 65 -0.40 -2.62 19.12
N LYS A 66 0.53 -2.29 18.22
CA LYS A 66 0.75 -0.93 17.76
C LYS A 66 0.56 -0.80 16.26
N SER A 67 -0.04 0.34 15.84
CA SER A 67 -0.16 0.71 14.44
C SER A 67 1.12 1.37 13.91
N VAL A 68 1.19 1.56 12.60
CA VAL A 68 2.28 2.33 11.97
C VAL A 68 2.30 3.75 12.53
N LYS A 69 1.12 4.30 12.79
CA LYS A 69 0.94 5.64 13.36
C LYS A 69 1.47 5.71 14.81
N ASP A 70 1.15 4.72 15.64
CA ASP A 70 1.64 4.63 17.03
C ASP A 70 3.17 4.57 17.08
N ARG A 71 3.78 3.82 16.16
CA ARG A 71 5.23 3.64 16.12
C ARG A 71 5.95 4.74 15.32
N GLN A 72 5.22 5.63 14.66
CA GLN A 72 5.78 6.67 13.80
C GLN A 72 6.71 6.12 12.71
N PHE A 73 6.35 4.97 12.15
CA PHE A 73 7.09 4.33 11.08
C PHE A 73 6.67 4.85 9.71
N GLU A 74 7.41 4.46 8.69
CA GLU A 74 7.23 4.93 7.32
C GLU A 74 6.30 4.01 6.52
N ILE A 75 5.73 4.56 5.45
CA ILE A 75 4.87 3.83 4.51
C ILE A 75 5.39 4.07 3.09
N LEU A 76 5.61 3.00 2.35
CA LEU A 76 5.91 3.05 0.92
C LEU A 76 4.72 2.48 0.15
N CYS A 77 4.09 3.32 -0.66
CA CYS A 77 2.98 2.92 -1.53
C CYS A 77 3.47 2.71 -2.96
N VAL A 78 2.96 1.65 -3.59
CA VAL A 78 3.25 1.33 -4.99
C VAL A 78 1.93 0.95 -5.67
N SER A 79 1.60 1.59 -6.79
CA SER A 79 0.41 1.23 -7.56
C SER A 79 0.58 -0.16 -8.17
N GLN A 80 -0.49 -0.97 -8.12
CA GLN A 80 -0.46 -2.37 -8.56
C GLN A 80 -1.83 -2.78 -9.14
N PHE A 81 -2.08 -2.44 -10.40
CA PHE A 81 -3.35 -2.74 -11.05
C PHE A 81 -3.64 -4.25 -11.13
N THR A 82 -2.60 -5.07 -11.17
CA THR A 82 -2.72 -6.52 -11.27
C THR A 82 -3.46 -7.17 -10.09
N LEU A 83 -3.64 -6.45 -8.98
CA LEU A 83 -4.41 -6.97 -7.84
C LEU A 83 -5.88 -7.21 -8.19
N HIS A 84 -6.40 -6.61 -9.27
CA HIS A 84 -7.76 -6.82 -9.78
C HIS A 84 -7.80 -7.75 -10.99
N ALA A 85 -6.72 -8.48 -11.24
CA ALA A 85 -6.68 -9.47 -12.30
C ALA A 85 -7.70 -10.58 -12.04
N ILE A 86 -8.32 -11.06 -13.11
CA ILE A 86 -9.10 -12.30 -13.11
C ILE A 86 -8.47 -13.29 -14.07
N MET A 87 -8.62 -14.55 -13.77
CA MET A 87 -8.07 -15.62 -14.59
C MET A 87 -9.13 -16.15 -15.55
N LYS A 88 -8.79 -16.15 -16.85
CA LYS A 88 -9.59 -16.79 -17.92
C LYS A 88 -8.75 -17.96 -18.45
N GLY A 89 -8.91 -19.13 -17.82
CA GLY A 89 -7.98 -20.24 -18.00
C GLY A 89 -6.59 -19.82 -17.49
N ASN A 90 -5.58 -19.90 -18.32
CA ASN A 90 -4.21 -19.47 -17.99
C ASN A 90 -3.89 -18.03 -18.43
N LYS A 91 -4.89 -17.32 -18.93
CA LYS A 91 -4.74 -15.94 -19.39
C LYS A 91 -5.22 -14.97 -18.30
N LEU A 92 -4.45 -13.91 -18.05
CA LEU A 92 -4.84 -12.86 -17.12
C LEU A 92 -5.65 -11.79 -17.86
N ASP A 93 -6.72 -11.34 -17.20
CA ASP A 93 -7.60 -10.29 -17.68
C ASP A 93 -7.67 -9.16 -16.64
N PHE A 94 -7.54 -7.92 -17.09
CA PHE A 94 -7.42 -6.75 -16.21
C PHE A 94 -8.58 -5.76 -16.36
N HIS A 95 -9.72 -6.18 -16.94
CA HIS A 95 -10.83 -5.25 -17.21
C HIS A 95 -11.48 -4.63 -15.96
N ARG A 96 -11.26 -5.23 -14.77
CA ARG A 96 -11.78 -4.69 -13.51
C ARG A 96 -10.94 -3.53 -12.96
N SER A 97 -9.72 -3.39 -13.44
CA SER A 97 -8.85 -2.30 -13.03
C SER A 97 -9.33 -0.97 -13.58
N MET A 98 -9.19 0.09 -12.82
CA MET A 98 -9.49 1.45 -13.28
C MET A 98 -8.54 1.82 -14.42
N ALA A 99 -9.05 2.55 -15.43
CA ALA A 99 -8.25 2.98 -16.57
C ALA A 99 -7.06 3.86 -16.13
N PRO A 100 -5.89 3.75 -16.79
CA PRO A 100 -4.66 4.39 -16.30
C PRO A 100 -4.75 5.88 -16.02
N ASN A 101 -5.40 6.65 -16.89
CA ASN A 101 -5.56 8.10 -16.71
C ASN A 101 -6.43 8.44 -15.49
N GLU A 102 -7.51 7.71 -15.27
CA GLU A 102 -8.38 7.89 -14.11
C GLU A 102 -7.72 7.38 -12.83
N SER A 103 -7.05 6.21 -12.91
CA SER A 103 -6.42 5.62 -11.73
C SER A 103 -5.22 6.42 -11.24
N SER A 104 -4.50 7.11 -12.12
CA SER A 104 -3.41 8.01 -11.74
C SER A 104 -3.93 9.11 -10.81
N THR A 105 -5.02 9.78 -11.21
CA THR A 105 -5.66 10.82 -10.41
C THR A 105 -6.23 10.26 -9.11
N PHE A 106 -6.86 9.09 -9.17
CA PHE A 106 -7.42 8.42 -7.99
C PHE A 106 -6.32 8.02 -7.00
N TYR A 107 -5.22 7.50 -7.50
CA TYR A 107 -4.06 7.12 -6.69
C TYR A 107 -3.44 8.34 -5.99
N GLU A 108 -3.32 9.48 -6.68
CA GLU A 108 -2.85 10.73 -6.08
C GLU A 108 -3.77 11.18 -4.94
N ARG A 109 -5.09 11.08 -5.11
CA ARG A 109 -6.05 11.39 -4.04
C ARG A 109 -5.87 10.47 -2.83
N PHE A 110 -5.59 9.19 -3.07
CA PHE A 110 -5.29 8.24 -1.99
C PHE A 110 -4.04 8.67 -1.22
N LEU A 111 -2.96 9.00 -1.94
CA LEU A 111 -1.70 9.45 -1.31
C LEU A 111 -1.90 10.76 -0.54
N ASP A 112 -2.63 11.72 -1.12
CA ASP A 112 -2.90 12.99 -0.47
C ASP A 112 -3.68 12.79 0.83
N LYS A 113 -4.68 11.93 0.82
CA LYS A 113 -5.45 11.59 2.02
C LYS A 113 -4.58 10.92 3.07
N LEU A 114 -3.73 10.00 2.65
CA LEU A 114 -2.81 9.30 3.55
C LEU A 114 -1.83 10.27 4.20
N ARG A 115 -1.23 11.16 3.40
CA ARG A 115 -0.29 12.19 3.89
C ARG A 115 -0.97 13.17 4.85
N SER A 116 -2.17 13.65 4.52
CA SER A 116 -2.88 14.59 5.37
C SER A 116 -3.40 13.97 6.67
N SER A 117 -3.58 12.66 6.68
CA SER A 117 -4.07 11.92 7.86
C SER A 117 -2.93 11.39 8.74
N TYR A 118 -1.70 11.56 8.31
CA TYR A 118 -0.51 11.07 9.01
C TYR A 118 0.59 12.14 9.00
N VAL A 119 1.83 11.74 8.72
CA VAL A 119 2.99 12.62 8.57
C VAL A 119 3.44 12.52 7.11
N ALA A 120 3.33 13.61 6.38
CA ALA A 120 3.60 13.61 4.93
C ALA A 120 4.98 13.06 4.57
N ASP A 121 6.01 13.43 5.33
CA ASP A 121 7.39 12.99 5.09
C ASP A 121 7.61 11.49 5.30
N LYS A 122 6.69 10.82 5.98
CA LYS A 122 6.76 9.38 6.24
C LYS A 122 6.00 8.54 5.22
N VAL A 123 5.34 9.18 4.26
CA VAL A 123 4.62 8.51 3.18
C VAL A 123 5.41 8.69 1.89
N LYS A 124 5.98 7.61 1.42
CA LYS A 124 6.78 7.55 0.19
C LYS A 124 5.98 6.86 -0.90
N ASP A 125 6.35 7.14 -2.15
CA ASP A 125 5.69 6.62 -3.34
C ASP A 125 6.74 6.05 -4.30
N GLY A 126 6.30 5.13 -5.16
CA GLY A 126 7.04 4.72 -6.34
C GLY A 126 6.85 5.73 -7.48
N LYS A 127 6.86 5.24 -8.72
CA LYS A 127 6.61 6.04 -9.90
C LYS A 127 5.45 5.42 -10.67
N PHE A 128 4.28 6.06 -10.62
CA PHE A 128 3.08 5.56 -11.27
C PHE A 128 3.29 5.28 -12.76
N GLY A 129 2.87 4.10 -13.22
CA GLY A 129 2.97 3.70 -14.61
C GLY A 129 4.36 3.29 -15.09
N ALA A 130 5.39 3.41 -14.27
CA ALA A 130 6.74 2.98 -14.62
C ALA A 130 6.95 1.49 -14.38
N TYR A 131 7.93 0.92 -15.05
CA TYR A 131 8.42 -0.42 -14.77
C TYR A 131 9.34 -0.34 -13.55
N MET A 132 8.85 -0.80 -12.40
CA MET A 132 9.54 -0.66 -11.12
C MET A 132 10.15 -1.97 -10.66
N ASN A 133 11.30 -1.88 -10.02
CA ASN A 133 11.85 -2.94 -9.20
C ASN A 133 11.58 -2.57 -7.74
N VAL A 134 10.79 -3.39 -7.06
CA VAL A 134 10.44 -3.15 -5.65
C VAL A 134 11.20 -4.14 -4.78
N GLN A 135 12.06 -3.63 -3.91
CA GLN A 135 12.79 -4.43 -2.93
C GLN A 135 12.03 -4.39 -1.62
N ILE A 136 11.73 -5.57 -1.07
CA ILE A 136 10.91 -5.70 0.13
C ILE A 136 11.61 -6.65 1.11
N GLU A 137 12.03 -6.13 2.25
CA GLU A 137 12.50 -6.96 3.35
C GLU A 137 11.32 -7.20 4.30
N ASN A 138 10.56 -8.26 4.01
CA ASN A 138 9.34 -8.58 4.74
C ASN A 138 9.69 -9.12 6.14
N ASP A 139 9.16 -8.43 7.15
CA ASP A 139 9.43 -8.72 8.55
C ASP A 139 8.40 -9.67 9.14
N GLY A 140 8.86 -10.88 9.49
CA GLY A 140 8.02 -11.87 10.13
C GLY A 140 7.92 -13.23 9.46
N PRO A 141 7.54 -13.46 8.18
CA PRO A 141 6.89 -12.49 7.29
C PRO A 141 5.47 -12.14 7.74
N VAL A 142 5.04 -10.94 7.44
CA VAL A 142 3.67 -10.47 7.68
C VAL A 142 3.16 -9.81 6.40
N THR A 143 2.13 -10.41 5.82
CA THR A 143 1.49 -9.93 4.59
C THR A 143 -0.02 -10.05 4.76
N ILE A 144 -0.73 -8.94 4.64
CA ILE A 144 -2.18 -8.86 4.85
C ILE A 144 -2.85 -8.33 3.59
N ASN A 145 -3.93 -8.98 3.19
CA ASN A 145 -4.80 -8.51 2.12
C ASN A 145 -5.97 -7.73 2.73
N LEU A 146 -6.21 -6.53 2.19
CA LEU A 146 -7.35 -5.70 2.54
C LEU A 146 -8.17 -5.42 1.29
N ASP A 147 -9.48 -5.62 1.36
CA ASP A 147 -10.41 -5.29 0.29
C ASP A 147 -11.50 -4.36 0.83
N SER A 148 -11.59 -3.14 0.29
CA SER A 148 -12.57 -2.15 0.75
C SER A 148 -14.01 -2.54 0.46
N LYS A 149 -14.24 -3.50 -0.43
CA LYS A 149 -15.58 -4.02 -0.75
C LYS A 149 -16.00 -5.17 0.17
N VAL A 150 -15.07 -5.73 0.93
CA VAL A 150 -15.31 -6.82 1.88
C VAL A 150 -14.91 -6.33 3.27
N LYS A 151 -15.85 -5.64 3.90
CA LYS A 151 -15.65 -5.05 5.24
C LYS A 151 -16.15 -6.05 6.29
N GLU A 152 -15.22 -6.63 7.03
CA GLU A 152 -15.50 -7.55 8.13
C GLU A 152 -15.17 -6.92 9.47
#